data_6fb77dc8ffc47915f3226b811e873245
#
_entry.id   6fb77dc8ffc47915f3226b811e873245
#
_cell.length_a   1.000
_cell.length_b   1.000
_cell.length_c   1.000
_cell.angle_alpha   90.00
_cell.angle_beta   90.00
_cell.angle_gamma   90.00
#
_symmetry.space_group_name_H-M   'P 1'
#
loop_
_entity.id
_entity.type
_entity.pdbx_description
1 polymer ?
#
loop_
_entity_poly.entity_id
_entity_poly.type
_entity_poly.pdbx_seq_one_letter_code
_entity_poly.pdbx_strand_id
1 'polypeptide(L)'
;MMPPGASATRPWHGLIVLLYFSWSHHLKREGIRLLDATSSEALIQGGETTVWETRPVPRAILADLDMTLVEAYLAQRPSRSKLAGRLSNLEEILLNVGCATITKNEIQQDIIRPTNAGMVLFGYDSQQFLIQAEVVCVLYKDKIGKQRYADRRILQGTITQQVDQAEAFFKQYIPVPARMEGFHRIDEPDYPLEALREAVVNAVVHRDYSLPGEAVRIFYYTDRMEIHNPGLLMPGVRLEDLRQGKARSRPRNPVIATVLRDFPGGYMERVGSGISFMIDQMRELGRPDPQFQEQGGEFVVTFSRSATPEDSETNSSRTATTFPPAGKKKPRASREHENPASEADFLRKKRQRLALRYVHEHGFITNRRYQALTGISVSTALRDLEALLQQGSLRAIDQKRGRRYIL
;
A
#
# COMPACT_ATOMS: atom_id res chain seq x y z
N MET A 1 36.60 52.33 32.88
CA MET A 1 36.06 51.37 33.86
C MET A 1 35.05 50.50 33.19
N MET A 2 35.40 49.25 32.88
CA MET A 2 34.52 48.23 32.36
C MET A 2 33.96 47.44 33.54
N PRO A 3 32.66 47.01 33.52
CA PRO A 3 32.15 46.02 34.47
C PRO A 3 32.44 44.63 33.97
N PRO A 4 32.68 43.65 34.84
CA PRO A 4 33.05 42.29 34.47
C PRO A 4 31.83 41.37 34.33
N GLY A 5 31.95 40.40 33.45
CA GLY A 5 31.29 39.11 33.59
C GLY A 5 29.94 38.96 32.91
N ALA A 6 29.92 38.49 31.66
CA ALA A 6 28.83 37.71 31.13
C ALA A 6 29.39 36.48 30.41
N SER A 7 29.18 35.34 31.02
CA SER A 7 29.56 34.00 30.50
C SER A 7 28.89 33.70 29.17
N ALA A 8 29.72 33.35 28.22
CA ALA A 8 29.29 32.85 26.91
C ALA A 8 28.71 31.44 27.08
N THR A 9 27.40 31.27 27.00
CA THR A 9 26.73 30.07 26.50
C THR A 9 25.27 30.42 26.24
N ARG A 10 24.96 30.94 25.04
CA ARG A 10 23.60 30.88 24.50
C ARG A 10 23.64 29.97 23.29
N PRO A 11 22.81 28.95 23.28
CA PRO A 11 22.75 28.01 22.14
C PRO A 11 22.15 28.73 20.92
N TRP A 12 22.71 28.46 19.78
CA TRP A 12 22.34 28.95 18.44
C TRP A 12 20.90 28.72 18.03
N HIS A 13 20.13 27.91 18.79
CA HIS A 13 18.73 27.64 18.53
C HIS A 13 17.80 28.86 18.54
N GLY A 14 18.12 29.88 19.33
CA GLY A 14 17.30 31.09 19.36
C GLY A 14 17.39 31.94 18.09
N LEU A 15 18.56 31.96 17.45
CA LEU A 15 18.80 32.76 16.24
C LEU A 15 18.09 32.12 15.01
N ILE A 16 18.10 30.78 14.92
CA ILE A 16 17.44 30.06 13.84
C ILE A 16 15.92 30.24 13.94
N VAL A 17 15.35 30.17 15.15
CA VAL A 17 13.91 30.38 15.37
C VAL A 17 13.49 31.81 15.04
N LEU A 18 14.30 32.82 15.40
CA LEU A 18 14.03 34.23 15.08
C LEU A 18 14.10 34.50 13.56
N LEU A 19 15.07 33.92 12.87
CA LEU A 19 15.19 34.02 11.41
C LEU A 19 14.00 33.29 10.72
N TYR A 20 13.57 32.14 11.24
CA TYR A 20 12.42 31.41 10.73
C TYR A 20 11.13 32.22 10.91
N PHE A 21 10.91 32.84 12.07
CA PHE A 21 9.74 33.69 12.32
C PHE A 21 9.75 34.95 11.46
N SER A 22 10.92 35.61 11.30
CA SER A 22 11.05 36.79 10.44
C SER A 22 10.80 36.48 8.98
N TRP A 23 11.31 35.32 8.50
CA TRP A 23 11.14 34.88 7.11
C TRP A 23 9.70 34.44 6.83
N SER A 24 9.07 33.75 7.78
CA SER A 24 7.67 33.34 7.65
C SER A 24 6.69 34.51 7.60
N HIS A 25 7.00 35.60 8.30
CA HIS A 25 6.21 36.82 8.27
C HIS A 25 6.35 37.60 6.95
N HIS A 26 7.52 37.53 6.33
CA HIS A 26 7.78 38.17 5.04
C HIS A 26 7.05 37.39 3.91
N LEU A 27 7.14 36.09 3.92
CA LEU A 27 6.46 35.21 2.94
C LEU A 27 4.92 35.30 3.02
N LYS A 28 4.34 35.49 4.22
CA LYS A 28 2.89 35.73 4.37
C LYS A 28 2.43 37.06 3.74
N ARG A 29 3.29 38.08 3.77
CA ARG A 29 3.01 39.39 3.15
C ARG A 29 2.97 39.31 1.61
N GLU A 30 3.80 38.43 1.04
CA GLU A 30 3.92 38.21 -0.40
C GLU A 30 2.87 37.23 -0.95
N GLY A 31 1.95 36.71 -0.12
CA GLY A 31 0.94 35.74 -0.54
C GLY A 31 1.49 34.33 -0.81
N ILE A 32 2.74 34.04 -0.43
CA ILE A 32 3.38 32.75 -0.59
C ILE A 32 2.97 31.86 0.59
N ARG A 33 2.33 30.74 0.32
CA ARG A 33 2.00 29.74 1.35
C ARG A 33 3.29 29.12 1.89
N LEU A 34 3.46 29.11 3.21
CA LEU A 34 4.49 28.32 3.86
C LEU A 34 4.28 26.85 3.51
N LEU A 35 5.31 26.25 2.96
CA LEU A 35 5.38 24.80 2.80
C LEU A 35 5.44 24.17 4.20
N ASP A 36 4.83 23.00 4.36
CA ASP A 36 4.94 22.23 5.61
C ASP A 36 6.40 21.83 5.90
N ALA A 37 6.68 21.31 7.09
CA ALA A 37 8.04 20.96 7.50
C ALA A 37 8.70 19.96 6.53
N THR A 38 7.94 19.04 5.95
CA THR A 38 8.40 18.04 4.98
C THR A 38 8.82 18.68 3.66
N SER A 39 8.05 19.67 3.21
CA SER A 39 8.36 20.46 2.00
C SER A 39 9.56 21.38 2.21
N SER A 40 9.78 21.85 3.46
CA SER A 40 10.96 22.69 3.82
C SER A 40 12.24 21.88 3.84
N GLU A 41 12.23 20.63 4.32
CA GLU A 41 13.38 19.73 4.28
C GLU A 41 13.79 19.38 2.84
N ALA A 42 12.81 19.20 1.95
CA ALA A 42 13.05 18.94 0.52
C ALA A 42 13.71 20.15 -0.19
N LEU A 43 13.37 21.39 0.19
CA LEU A 43 13.99 22.61 -0.33
C LEU A 43 15.44 22.79 0.15
N ILE A 44 15.76 22.34 1.36
CA ILE A 44 17.11 22.45 1.94
C ILE A 44 18.07 21.44 1.29
N GLN A 45 17.57 20.31 0.76
CA GLN A 45 18.38 19.25 0.15
C GLN A 45 18.66 19.42 -1.36
N GLY A 46 18.46 20.61 -1.93
CA GLY A 46 18.97 20.92 -3.28
C GLY A 46 18.01 20.68 -4.45
N GLY A 47 16.75 21.00 -4.30
CA GLY A 47 15.89 21.37 -5.44
C GLY A 47 15.19 20.25 -6.21
N GLU A 48 15.39 18.98 -5.90
CA GLU A 48 14.50 17.92 -6.38
C GLU A 48 13.59 17.48 -5.22
N THR A 49 12.31 17.86 -5.30
CA THR A 49 11.26 17.31 -4.45
C THR A 49 11.07 15.83 -4.83
N THR A 50 11.93 14.97 -4.31
CA THR A 50 11.74 13.52 -4.45
C THR A 50 10.44 13.15 -3.72
N VAL A 51 9.39 12.91 -4.52
CA VAL A 51 8.11 12.41 -4.02
C VAL A 51 8.37 11.11 -3.28
N TRP A 52 7.69 10.86 -2.16
CA TRP A 52 7.92 9.66 -1.34
C TRP A 52 8.02 8.37 -2.17
N GLU A 53 7.15 8.22 -3.14
CA GLU A 53 7.06 6.99 -3.95
C GLU A 53 8.30 6.69 -4.80
N THR A 54 9.08 7.70 -5.18
CA THR A 54 10.31 7.55 -6.01
C THR A 54 11.58 7.44 -5.18
N ARG A 55 11.51 7.57 -3.85
CA ARG A 55 12.66 7.40 -2.97
C ARG A 55 13.12 5.94 -2.96
N PRO A 56 14.43 5.68 -3.04
CA PRO A 56 14.96 4.32 -2.91
C PRO A 56 14.66 3.75 -1.53
N VAL A 57 14.30 2.47 -1.47
CA VAL A 57 14.13 1.76 -0.20
C VAL A 57 15.50 1.36 0.33
N PRO A 58 15.95 1.88 1.50
CA PRO A 58 17.20 1.47 2.09
C PRO A 58 17.23 -0.04 2.31
N ARG A 59 18.38 -0.69 2.04
CA ARG A 59 18.61 -2.14 2.20
C ARG A 59 17.79 -3.05 1.26
N ALA A 60 16.88 -2.54 0.44
CA ALA A 60 16.21 -3.35 -0.57
C ALA A 60 17.12 -3.56 -1.79
N ILE A 61 16.99 -4.73 -2.41
CA ILE A 61 17.63 -5.09 -3.66
C ILE A 61 16.57 -5.54 -4.67
N LEU A 62 16.88 -5.59 -5.96
CA LEU A 62 15.91 -6.01 -6.98
C LEU A 62 15.33 -7.41 -6.74
N ALA A 63 16.09 -8.31 -6.11
CA ALA A 63 15.61 -9.64 -5.73
C ALA A 63 14.52 -9.62 -4.63
N ASP A 64 14.27 -8.50 -3.98
CA ASP A 64 13.14 -8.33 -3.06
C ASP A 64 11.82 -8.04 -3.80
N LEU A 65 11.87 -7.79 -5.12
CA LEU A 65 10.70 -7.66 -5.98
C LEU A 65 10.29 -9.02 -6.59
N ASP A 66 9.00 -9.25 -6.72
CA ASP A 66 8.45 -10.39 -7.46
C ASP A 66 8.52 -10.13 -8.97
N MET A 67 9.58 -10.63 -9.60
CA MET A 67 9.80 -10.46 -11.03
C MET A 67 8.70 -11.13 -11.86
N THR A 68 8.04 -12.19 -11.35
CA THR A 68 6.90 -12.81 -12.04
C THR A 68 5.72 -11.83 -12.12
N LEU A 69 5.50 -11.06 -11.03
CA LEU A 69 4.46 -10.03 -11.00
C LEU A 69 4.81 -8.84 -11.90
N VAL A 70 6.10 -8.49 -11.98
CA VAL A 70 6.61 -7.47 -12.93
C VAL A 70 6.38 -7.91 -14.37
N GLU A 71 6.70 -9.16 -14.71
CA GLU A 71 6.48 -9.72 -16.04
C GLU A 71 4.99 -9.77 -16.41
N ALA A 72 4.11 -10.18 -15.47
CA ALA A 72 2.66 -10.18 -15.67
C ALA A 72 2.11 -8.76 -15.93
N TYR A 73 2.59 -7.76 -15.20
CA TYR A 73 2.27 -6.35 -15.45
C TYR A 73 2.70 -5.92 -16.86
N LEU A 74 3.91 -6.27 -17.27
CA LEU A 74 4.44 -5.89 -18.59
C LEU A 74 3.70 -6.54 -19.74
N ALA A 75 3.29 -7.80 -19.59
CA ALA A 75 2.55 -8.55 -20.62
C ALA A 75 1.20 -7.88 -20.95
N GLN A 76 0.59 -7.16 -20.00
CA GLN A 76 -0.69 -6.47 -20.22
C GLN A 76 -0.55 -4.98 -20.56
N ARG A 77 0.65 -4.42 -20.41
CA ARG A 77 0.87 -3.02 -20.74
C ARG A 77 0.67 -2.81 -22.24
N PRO A 78 -0.29 -1.94 -22.65
CA PRO A 78 -0.46 -1.67 -24.08
C PRO A 78 0.86 -1.21 -24.69
N SER A 79 1.22 -1.75 -25.84
CA SER A 79 2.45 -1.45 -26.58
C SER A 79 2.50 0.01 -27.08
N ARG A 80 2.18 0.98 -26.22
CA ARG A 80 2.15 2.41 -26.54
C ARG A 80 3.52 3.05 -26.71
N SER A 81 4.55 2.38 -26.26
CA SER A 81 5.91 2.88 -26.39
C SER A 81 6.63 2.08 -27.48
N LYS A 82 7.01 2.76 -28.56
CA LYS A 82 8.07 2.28 -29.46
C LYS A 82 9.38 1.96 -28.68
N LEU A 83 9.44 2.37 -27.40
CA LEU A 83 10.46 2.00 -26.44
C LEU A 83 10.31 0.54 -25.95
N ALA A 84 9.09 0.02 -25.78
CA ALA A 84 8.87 -1.35 -25.26
C ALA A 84 9.56 -2.42 -26.13
N GLY A 85 9.72 -2.20 -27.42
CA GLY A 85 10.48 -3.07 -28.32
C GLY A 85 12.00 -2.88 -28.27
N ARG A 86 12.51 -1.88 -27.52
CA ARG A 86 13.95 -1.60 -27.36
C ARG A 86 14.49 -1.94 -25.99
N LEU A 87 13.62 -2.09 -24.97
CA LEU A 87 14.02 -2.40 -23.60
C LEU A 87 14.14 -3.91 -23.47
N SER A 88 15.35 -4.41 -23.45
CA SER A 88 15.68 -5.83 -23.37
C SER A 88 15.82 -6.34 -21.94
N ASN A 89 15.71 -5.45 -20.93
CA ASN A 89 16.00 -5.78 -19.54
C ASN A 89 14.87 -5.29 -18.59
N LEU A 90 14.41 -6.16 -17.70
CA LEU A 90 13.42 -5.83 -16.65
C LEU A 90 13.85 -4.66 -15.76
N GLU A 91 15.15 -4.52 -15.51
CA GLU A 91 15.72 -3.42 -14.72
C GLU A 91 15.46 -2.06 -15.37
N GLU A 92 15.70 -1.94 -16.67
CA GLU A 92 15.43 -0.70 -17.43
C GLU A 92 13.95 -0.34 -17.39
N ILE A 93 13.08 -1.34 -17.41
CA ILE A 93 11.63 -1.12 -17.36
C ILE A 93 11.23 -0.61 -15.98
N LEU A 94 11.74 -1.22 -14.90
CA LEU A 94 11.50 -0.77 -13.54
C LEU A 94 12.01 0.67 -13.32
N LEU A 95 13.16 1.03 -13.88
CA LEU A 95 13.69 2.39 -13.87
C LEU A 95 12.74 3.36 -14.60
N ASN A 96 12.28 3.00 -15.80
CA ASN A 96 11.43 3.85 -16.63
C ASN A 96 10.03 4.07 -16.06
N VAL A 97 9.48 3.10 -15.31
CA VAL A 97 8.18 3.27 -14.64
C VAL A 97 8.30 3.87 -13.25
N GLY A 98 9.50 4.17 -12.78
CA GLY A 98 9.75 4.76 -11.46
C GLY A 98 9.67 3.76 -10.29
N CYS A 99 9.66 2.45 -10.58
CA CYS A 99 9.66 1.39 -9.56
C CYS A 99 11.06 0.97 -9.11
N ALA A 100 12.10 1.44 -9.79
CA ALA A 100 13.49 1.37 -9.37
C ALA A 100 14.20 2.70 -9.64
N THR A 101 15.34 2.89 -9.02
CA THR A 101 16.21 4.06 -9.23
C THR A 101 17.68 3.69 -9.08
N ILE A 102 18.56 4.47 -9.70
CA ILE A 102 20.00 4.31 -9.56
C ILE A 102 20.47 5.07 -8.32
N THR A 103 21.22 4.39 -7.48
CA THR A 103 21.84 4.97 -6.27
C THR A 103 23.33 4.60 -6.23
N LYS A 104 24.08 5.26 -5.36
CA LYS A 104 25.48 4.89 -5.13
C LYS A 104 25.59 4.01 -3.88
N ASN A 105 26.42 2.96 -3.95
CA ASN A 105 26.80 2.17 -2.79
C ASN A 105 27.91 2.85 -1.98
N GLU A 106 28.37 2.20 -0.91
CA GLU A 106 29.43 2.74 -0.03
C GLU A 106 30.77 3.01 -0.74
N ILE A 107 31.05 2.31 -1.84
CA ILE A 107 32.24 2.48 -2.67
C ILE A 107 31.98 3.31 -3.93
N GLN A 108 30.92 4.11 -3.94
CA GLN A 108 30.54 5.06 -5.00
C GLN A 108 30.22 4.42 -6.37
N GLN A 109 29.90 3.11 -6.40
CA GLN A 109 29.43 2.44 -7.61
C GLN A 109 27.92 2.60 -7.77
N ASP A 110 27.46 2.74 -8.99
CA ASP A 110 26.04 2.78 -9.32
C ASP A 110 25.40 1.41 -9.11
N ILE A 111 24.31 1.41 -8.34
CA ILE A 111 23.48 0.23 -8.07
C ILE A 111 22.02 0.57 -8.30
N ILE A 112 21.25 -0.39 -8.81
CA ILE A 112 19.80 -0.26 -8.99
C ILE A 112 19.11 -0.73 -7.71
N ARG A 113 18.24 0.13 -7.16
CA ARG A 113 17.43 -0.18 -5.98
C ARG A 113 15.95 0.00 -6.26
N PRO A 114 15.08 -0.84 -5.66
CA PRO A 114 13.65 -0.58 -5.66
C PRO A 114 13.34 0.78 -5.03
N THR A 115 12.38 1.47 -5.62
CA THR A 115 11.75 2.64 -4.97
C THR A 115 10.64 2.19 -4.01
N ASN A 116 10.12 3.13 -3.19
CA ASN A 116 8.95 2.85 -2.37
C ASN A 116 7.76 2.37 -3.22
N ALA A 117 7.52 2.98 -4.40
CA ALA A 117 6.50 2.52 -5.34
C ALA A 117 6.77 1.10 -5.82
N GLY A 118 7.99 0.79 -6.24
CA GLY A 118 8.37 -0.56 -6.65
C GLY A 118 8.13 -1.59 -5.55
N MET A 119 8.45 -1.24 -4.30
CA MET A 119 8.27 -2.12 -3.16
C MET A 119 6.79 -2.39 -2.84
N VAL A 120 5.93 -1.36 -2.81
CA VAL A 120 4.50 -1.57 -2.50
C VAL A 120 3.72 -2.22 -3.64
N LEU A 121 4.21 -2.11 -4.89
CA LEU A 121 3.56 -2.70 -6.07
C LEU A 121 4.02 -4.13 -6.36
N PHE A 122 5.29 -4.44 -6.15
CA PHE A 122 5.92 -5.67 -6.60
C PHE A 122 6.73 -6.38 -5.51
N GLY A 123 6.84 -5.83 -4.30
CA GLY A 123 7.62 -6.45 -3.22
C GLY A 123 7.03 -7.78 -2.77
N TYR A 124 7.88 -8.80 -2.55
CA TYR A 124 7.46 -10.05 -1.94
C TYR A 124 7.00 -9.89 -0.49
N ASP A 125 7.65 -9.01 0.25
CA ASP A 125 7.37 -8.72 1.65
C ASP A 125 7.54 -7.20 1.85
N SER A 126 6.56 -6.45 1.31
CA SER A 126 6.59 -4.99 1.32
C SER A 126 6.67 -4.44 2.74
N GLN A 127 5.99 -5.08 3.70
CA GLN A 127 5.91 -4.64 5.09
C GLN A 127 7.20 -4.86 5.87
N GLN A 128 8.11 -5.71 5.40
CA GLN A 128 9.47 -5.82 5.97
C GLN A 128 10.25 -4.50 5.86
N PHE A 129 9.98 -3.72 4.82
CA PHE A 129 10.64 -2.45 4.53
C PHE A 129 9.76 -1.24 4.85
N LEU A 130 8.46 -1.37 4.63
CA LEU A 130 7.47 -0.30 4.73
C LEU A 130 6.33 -0.78 5.64
N ILE A 131 6.62 -0.91 6.95
CA ILE A 131 5.75 -1.51 7.97
C ILE A 131 4.32 -0.94 7.91
N GLN A 132 4.21 0.36 7.68
CA GLN A 132 2.91 1.04 7.63
C GLN A 132 2.13 0.80 6.32
N ALA A 133 2.73 0.20 5.27
CA ALA A 133 2.07 0.00 3.98
C ALA A 133 1.09 -1.20 4.03
N GLU A 134 0.07 -1.10 4.89
CA GLU A 134 -0.95 -2.13 5.11
C GLU A 134 -2.34 -1.51 5.21
N VAL A 135 -3.38 -2.35 5.12
CA VAL A 135 -4.78 -1.99 5.35
C VAL A 135 -5.30 -2.79 6.55
N VAL A 136 -5.97 -2.12 7.47
CA VAL A 136 -6.56 -2.75 8.67
C VAL A 136 -8.07 -2.73 8.56
N CYS A 137 -8.70 -3.91 8.55
CA CYS A 137 -10.16 -4.05 8.58
C CYS A 137 -10.63 -4.41 9.99
N VAL A 138 -11.65 -3.72 10.49
CA VAL A 138 -12.25 -3.97 11.80
C VAL A 138 -13.77 -4.05 11.67
N LEU A 139 -14.34 -5.17 12.08
CA LEU A 139 -15.78 -5.39 12.14
C LEU A 139 -16.27 -5.11 13.58
N TYR A 140 -17.15 -4.13 13.74
CA TYR A 140 -17.79 -3.81 15.01
C TYR A 140 -19.17 -4.46 15.15
N LYS A 141 -19.59 -4.73 16.41
CA LYS A 141 -20.90 -5.30 16.74
C LYS A 141 -21.96 -4.23 17.02
N ASP A 142 -21.57 -2.98 17.03
CA ASP A 142 -22.44 -1.83 17.36
C ASP A 142 -22.15 -0.63 16.46
N LYS A 143 -22.98 0.43 16.60
CA LYS A 143 -22.88 1.65 15.80
C LYS A 143 -21.75 2.60 16.21
N ILE A 144 -21.19 2.45 17.38
CA ILE A 144 -20.26 3.41 18.01
C ILE A 144 -18.89 2.83 18.33
N GLY A 145 -18.68 1.53 18.05
CA GLY A 145 -17.40 0.86 18.30
C GLY A 145 -17.01 0.78 19.79
N LYS A 146 -17.99 0.95 20.73
CA LYS A 146 -17.75 0.83 22.19
C LYS A 146 -17.54 -0.61 22.61
N GLN A 147 -18.19 -1.55 21.92
CA GLN A 147 -17.97 -2.96 22.17
C GLN A 147 -16.72 -3.44 21.47
N ARG A 148 -16.12 -4.48 22.02
CA ARG A 148 -14.97 -5.12 21.40
C ARG A 148 -15.34 -5.56 19.97
N TYR A 149 -14.47 -5.31 19.00
CA TYR A 149 -14.69 -5.71 17.62
C TYR A 149 -15.01 -7.22 17.50
N ALA A 150 -15.82 -7.58 16.49
CA ALA A 150 -16.15 -8.96 16.17
C ALA A 150 -15.03 -9.69 15.43
N ASP A 151 -14.37 -8.95 14.52
CA ASP A 151 -13.20 -9.43 13.78
C ASP A 151 -12.23 -8.26 13.50
N ARG A 152 -10.96 -8.59 13.37
CA ARG A 152 -9.91 -7.65 12.94
C ARG A 152 -8.92 -8.38 12.04
N ARG A 153 -8.66 -7.80 10.87
CA ARG A 153 -7.67 -8.31 9.92
C ARG A 153 -6.68 -7.24 9.53
N ILE A 154 -5.43 -7.64 9.39
CA ILE A 154 -4.36 -6.82 8.84
C ILE A 154 -4.06 -7.38 7.45
N LEU A 155 -4.31 -6.59 6.42
CA LEU A 155 -4.12 -6.96 5.03
C LEU A 155 -2.74 -6.49 4.60
N GLN A 156 -1.87 -7.42 4.26
CA GLN A 156 -0.46 -7.21 3.93
C GLN A 156 -0.14 -7.74 2.53
N GLY A 157 1.10 -7.54 2.09
CA GLY A 157 1.56 -7.84 0.75
C GLY A 157 1.58 -6.59 -0.14
N THR A 158 1.50 -6.79 -1.44
CA THR A 158 1.43 -5.70 -2.42
C THR A 158 0.08 -4.97 -2.34
N ILE A 159 0.01 -3.76 -2.90
CA ILE A 159 -1.24 -2.98 -2.96
C ILE A 159 -2.37 -3.79 -3.60
N THR A 160 -2.10 -4.53 -4.69
CA THR A 160 -3.09 -5.37 -5.36
C THR A 160 -3.60 -6.47 -4.45
N GLN A 161 -2.72 -7.16 -3.74
CA GLN A 161 -3.09 -8.18 -2.77
C GLN A 161 -3.90 -7.60 -1.60
N GLN A 162 -3.59 -6.41 -1.14
CA GLN A 162 -4.37 -5.73 -0.08
C GLN A 162 -5.78 -5.40 -0.55
N VAL A 163 -5.95 -4.94 -1.79
CA VAL A 163 -7.27 -4.68 -2.40
C VAL A 163 -8.08 -5.96 -2.53
N ASP A 164 -7.47 -7.05 -3.03
CA ASP A 164 -8.14 -8.35 -3.19
C ASP A 164 -8.55 -8.95 -1.83
N GLN A 165 -7.69 -8.81 -0.81
CA GLN A 165 -8.02 -9.23 0.56
C GLN A 165 -9.14 -8.39 1.18
N ALA A 166 -9.21 -7.08 0.89
CA ALA A 166 -10.31 -6.22 1.33
C ALA A 166 -11.63 -6.64 0.65
N GLU A 167 -11.61 -6.95 -0.64
CA GLU A 167 -12.78 -7.47 -1.35
C GLU A 167 -13.24 -8.80 -0.72
N ALA A 168 -12.33 -9.70 -0.40
CA ALA A 168 -12.66 -10.95 0.29
C ALA A 168 -13.27 -10.72 1.68
N PHE A 169 -12.78 -9.70 2.42
CA PHE A 169 -13.39 -9.29 3.69
C PHE A 169 -14.83 -8.78 3.48
N PHE A 170 -15.07 -7.95 2.47
CA PHE A 170 -16.41 -7.45 2.16
C PHE A 170 -17.35 -8.59 1.78
N LYS A 171 -16.96 -9.49 0.89
CA LYS A 171 -17.76 -10.66 0.48
C LYS A 171 -18.12 -11.59 1.65
N GLN A 172 -17.26 -11.66 2.67
CA GLN A 172 -17.52 -12.49 3.85
C GLN A 172 -18.52 -11.87 4.80
N TYR A 173 -18.55 -10.55 4.97
CA TYR A 173 -19.30 -9.90 6.03
C TYR A 173 -20.47 -9.03 5.57
N ILE A 174 -20.51 -8.61 4.31
CA ILE A 174 -21.64 -7.84 3.79
C ILE A 174 -22.81 -8.81 3.56
N PRO A 175 -23.97 -8.59 4.23
CA PRO A 175 -25.16 -9.35 3.95
C PRO A 175 -25.63 -9.14 2.51
N VAL A 176 -26.07 -10.21 1.88
CA VAL A 176 -26.71 -10.20 0.56
C VAL A 176 -28.13 -10.74 0.72
N PRO A 177 -29.09 -9.93 1.24
CA PRO A 177 -30.46 -10.34 1.32
C PRO A 177 -31.03 -10.58 -0.08
N ALA A 178 -31.89 -11.59 -0.19
CA ALA A 178 -32.60 -11.90 -1.42
C ALA A 178 -34.04 -11.42 -1.31
N ARG A 179 -34.53 -10.69 -2.31
CA ARG A 179 -35.95 -10.39 -2.46
C ARG A 179 -36.54 -11.09 -3.68
N MET A 180 -37.82 -11.38 -3.62
CA MET A 180 -38.55 -11.90 -4.78
C MET A 180 -39.23 -10.74 -5.52
N GLU A 181 -38.95 -10.62 -6.79
CA GLU A 181 -39.67 -9.67 -7.68
C GLU A 181 -40.40 -10.51 -8.75
N GLY A 182 -41.68 -10.71 -8.52
CA GLY A 182 -42.45 -11.70 -9.29
C GLY A 182 -41.91 -13.13 -9.04
N PHE A 183 -41.46 -13.79 -10.10
CA PHE A 183 -40.85 -15.13 -10.04
C PHE A 183 -39.31 -15.09 -10.02
N HIS A 184 -38.70 -13.91 -10.01
CA HIS A 184 -37.24 -13.74 -10.04
C HIS A 184 -36.72 -13.44 -8.64
N ARG A 185 -35.64 -14.13 -8.27
CA ARG A 185 -34.85 -13.83 -7.09
C ARG A 185 -33.84 -12.74 -7.46
N ILE A 186 -33.84 -11.65 -6.69
CA ILE A 186 -32.85 -10.57 -6.79
C ILE A 186 -32.03 -10.58 -5.51
N ASP A 187 -30.73 -10.78 -5.64
CA ASP A 187 -29.78 -10.69 -4.55
C ASP A 187 -29.27 -9.24 -4.47
N GLU A 188 -29.56 -8.55 -3.37
CA GLU A 188 -29.27 -7.12 -3.21
C GLU A 188 -28.35 -6.93 -2.01
N PRO A 189 -27.03 -6.71 -2.21
CA PRO A 189 -26.10 -6.51 -1.11
C PRO A 189 -26.39 -5.21 -0.36
N ASP A 190 -26.05 -5.17 0.93
CA ASP A 190 -26.19 -3.94 1.74
C ASP A 190 -25.35 -2.77 1.20
N TYR A 191 -24.24 -3.07 0.54
CA TYR A 191 -23.35 -2.10 -0.13
C TYR A 191 -22.90 -2.64 -1.50
N PRO A 192 -22.74 -1.77 -2.52
CA PRO A 192 -22.18 -2.17 -3.81
C PRO A 192 -20.70 -2.48 -3.65
N LEU A 193 -20.31 -3.74 -3.91
CA LEU A 193 -18.93 -4.20 -3.73
C LEU A 193 -17.94 -3.43 -4.60
N GLU A 194 -18.35 -3.06 -5.80
CA GLU A 194 -17.54 -2.31 -6.75
C GLU A 194 -17.23 -0.90 -6.23
N ALA A 195 -18.19 -0.23 -5.60
CA ALA A 195 -17.98 1.07 -4.98
C ALA A 195 -17.03 1.00 -3.77
N LEU A 196 -17.15 -0.05 -2.96
CA LEU A 196 -16.23 -0.28 -1.85
C LEU A 196 -14.82 -0.60 -2.34
N ARG A 197 -14.69 -1.41 -3.38
CA ARG A 197 -13.40 -1.70 -4.02
C ARG A 197 -12.74 -0.43 -4.55
N GLU A 198 -13.49 0.40 -5.25
CA GLU A 198 -13.00 1.69 -5.75
C GLU A 198 -12.52 2.60 -4.60
N ALA A 199 -13.28 2.65 -3.50
CA ALA A 199 -12.88 3.43 -2.32
C ALA A 199 -11.57 2.92 -1.69
N VAL A 200 -11.35 1.60 -1.63
CA VAL A 200 -10.09 1.01 -1.14
C VAL A 200 -8.94 1.32 -2.08
N VAL A 201 -9.15 1.17 -3.39
CA VAL A 201 -8.13 1.51 -4.41
C VAL A 201 -7.74 2.98 -4.29
N ASN A 202 -8.73 3.88 -4.20
CA ASN A 202 -8.48 5.30 -4.00
C ASN A 202 -7.72 5.56 -2.68
N ALA A 203 -8.09 4.87 -1.59
CA ALA A 203 -7.39 5.01 -0.32
C ALA A 203 -5.90 4.65 -0.45
N VAL A 204 -5.56 3.49 -1.01
CA VAL A 204 -4.15 3.05 -1.14
C VAL A 204 -3.36 3.89 -2.15
N VAL A 205 -3.99 4.40 -3.22
CA VAL A 205 -3.34 5.27 -4.21
C VAL A 205 -3.09 6.67 -3.67
N HIS A 206 -4.04 7.22 -2.92
CA HIS A 206 -3.97 8.60 -2.41
C HIS A 206 -3.41 8.69 -0.99
N ARG A 207 -3.09 7.56 -0.35
CA ARG A 207 -2.51 7.55 0.98
C ARG A 207 -1.23 8.37 1.06
N ASP A 208 -1.05 9.08 2.16
CA ASP A 208 0.23 9.67 2.53
C ASP A 208 1.11 8.63 3.24
N TYR A 209 1.94 7.96 2.45
CA TYR A 209 2.86 6.94 2.95
C TYR A 209 4.04 7.52 3.74
N SER A 210 4.23 8.83 3.74
CA SER A 210 5.28 9.49 4.54
C SER A 210 4.91 9.56 6.03
N LEU A 211 3.62 9.37 6.38
CA LEU A 211 3.13 9.34 7.76
C LEU A 211 3.47 7.98 8.40
N PRO A 212 4.40 7.94 9.38
CA PRO A 212 4.80 6.70 10.00
C PRO A 212 3.73 6.18 10.98
N GLY A 213 3.57 4.87 11.04
CA GLY A 213 2.70 4.21 12.02
C GLY A 213 1.21 4.30 11.74
N GLU A 214 0.79 4.96 10.66
CA GLU A 214 -0.62 5.06 10.29
C GLU A 214 -0.91 4.15 9.08
N ALA A 215 -1.95 3.32 9.16
CA ALA A 215 -2.41 2.44 8.09
C ALA A 215 -3.75 2.94 7.51
N VAL A 216 -4.10 2.54 6.30
CA VAL A 216 -5.48 2.66 5.83
C VAL A 216 -6.34 1.80 6.73
N ARG A 217 -7.47 2.31 7.23
CA ARG A 217 -8.37 1.59 8.14
C ARG A 217 -9.77 1.53 7.57
N ILE A 218 -10.35 0.34 7.60
CA ILE A 218 -11.72 0.07 7.19
C ILE A 218 -12.48 -0.33 8.45
N PHE A 219 -13.41 0.49 8.87
CA PHE A 219 -14.29 0.23 10.01
C PHE A 219 -15.68 -0.12 9.52
N TYR A 220 -16.11 -1.34 9.78
CA TYR A 220 -17.44 -1.82 9.45
C TYR A 220 -18.30 -1.88 10.71
N TYR A 221 -19.20 -0.92 10.84
CA TYR A 221 -20.21 -0.83 11.89
C TYR A 221 -21.52 -1.48 11.45
N THR A 222 -22.49 -1.58 12.34
CA THR A 222 -23.79 -2.17 12.00
C THR A 222 -24.65 -1.31 11.08
N ASP A 223 -24.38 -0.02 10.97
CA ASP A 223 -25.14 0.95 10.17
C ASP A 223 -24.34 1.64 9.06
N ARG A 224 -23.05 1.51 9.06
CA ARG A 224 -22.17 2.17 8.09
C ARG A 224 -20.82 1.47 7.96
N MET A 225 -20.12 1.84 6.90
CA MET A 225 -18.71 1.50 6.68
C MET A 225 -17.91 2.79 6.50
N GLU A 226 -16.79 2.91 7.20
CA GLU A 226 -15.87 4.04 7.10
C GLU A 226 -14.52 3.57 6.57
N ILE A 227 -13.96 4.30 5.60
CA ILE A 227 -12.60 4.08 5.10
C ILE A 227 -11.79 5.32 5.45
N HIS A 228 -10.84 5.15 6.36
CA HIS A 228 -9.95 6.17 6.87
C HIS A 228 -8.61 6.09 6.13
N ASN A 229 -8.24 7.16 5.46
CA ASN A 229 -7.02 7.25 4.69
C ASN A 229 -6.09 8.32 5.27
N PRO A 230 -4.90 7.96 5.78
CA PRO A 230 -3.93 8.92 6.28
C PRO A 230 -3.53 9.94 5.22
N GLY A 231 -3.59 11.23 5.59
CA GLY A 231 -3.30 12.37 4.74
C GLY A 231 -4.56 13.10 4.26
N LEU A 232 -4.44 14.43 4.14
CA LEU A 232 -5.51 15.31 3.66
C LEU A 232 -5.56 15.31 2.14
N LEU A 233 -6.58 15.95 1.56
CA LEU A 233 -6.69 16.14 0.11
C LEU A 233 -5.48 16.87 -0.47
N MET A 234 -5.13 16.55 -1.70
CA MET A 234 -4.05 17.24 -2.40
C MET A 234 -4.38 18.74 -2.59
N PRO A 235 -3.39 19.64 -2.47
CA PRO A 235 -3.61 21.07 -2.70
C PRO A 235 -4.35 21.33 -4.02
N GLY A 236 -5.44 22.11 -3.94
CA GLY A 236 -6.27 22.44 -5.10
C GLY A 236 -7.41 21.44 -5.40
N VAL A 237 -7.52 20.33 -4.67
CA VAL A 237 -8.70 19.47 -4.65
C VAL A 237 -9.64 19.99 -3.55
N ARG A 238 -10.89 20.26 -3.89
CA ARG A 238 -11.87 20.78 -2.93
C ARG A 238 -12.83 19.67 -2.54
N LEU A 239 -13.14 19.60 -1.26
CA LEU A 239 -14.08 18.62 -0.70
C LEU A 239 -15.47 18.73 -1.36
N GLU A 240 -15.89 19.96 -1.68
CA GLU A 240 -17.17 20.22 -2.33
C GLU A 240 -17.23 19.66 -3.75
N ASP A 241 -16.12 19.75 -4.50
CA ASP A 241 -16.03 19.17 -5.84
C ASP A 241 -16.09 17.63 -5.80
N LEU A 242 -15.55 17.01 -4.74
CA LEU A 242 -15.69 15.57 -4.50
C LEU A 242 -17.16 15.19 -4.24
N ARG A 243 -17.84 15.91 -3.35
CA ARG A 243 -19.27 15.67 -3.03
C ARG A 243 -20.18 15.78 -4.24
N GLN A 244 -19.82 16.62 -5.19
CA GLN A 244 -20.56 16.79 -6.46
C GLN A 244 -20.10 15.83 -7.56
N GLY A 245 -19.12 14.95 -7.31
CA GLY A 245 -18.56 14.07 -8.34
C GLY A 245 -17.79 14.81 -9.45
N LYS A 246 -17.37 16.06 -9.21
CA LYS A 246 -16.71 16.94 -10.20
C LYS A 246 -15.21 17.09 -9.97
N ALA A 247 -14.66 16.45 -8.95
CA ALA A 247 -13.24 16.56 -8.63
C ALA A 247 -12.38 15.98 -9.76
N ARG A 248 -11.33 16.71 -10.13
CA ARG A 248 -10.32 16.20 -11.05
C ARG A 248 -9.39 15.24 -10.30
N SER A 249 -9.09 14.11 -10.92
CA SER A 249 -8.11 13.17 -10.38
C SER A 249 -6.73 13.82 -10.28
N ARG A 250 -6.18 13.86 -9.06
CA ARG A 250 -4.84 14.33 -8.75
C ARG A 250 -4.20 13.36 -7.76
N PRO A 251 -3.60 12.28 -8.25
CA PRO A 251 -3.04 11.27 -7.36
C PRO A 251 -1.86 11.83 -6.56
N ARG A 252 -1.82 11.50 -5.27
CA ARG A 252 -0.66 11.79 -4.40
C ARG A 252 0.55 10.97 -4.83
N ASN A 253 0.31 9.73 -5.27
CA ASN A 253 1.32 8.80 -5.72
C ASN A 253 1.11 8.48 -7.22
N PRO A 254 1.58 9.34 -8.14
CA PRO A 254 1.33 9.19 -9.57
C PRO A 254 1.99 7.96 -10.20
N VAL A 255 3.13 7.47 -9.68
CA VAL A 255 3.74 6.22 -10.15
C VAL A 255 2.85 5.04 -9.80
N ILE A 256 2.41 4.94 -8.54
CA ILE A 256 1.49 3.89 -8.08
C ILE A 256 0.20 3.93 -8.90
N ALA A 257 -0.40 5.10 -9.07
CA ALA A 257 -1.63 5.27 -9.86
C ALA A 257 -1.43 4.82 -11.32
N THR A 258 -0.30 5.15 -11.93
CA THR A 258 0.00 4.80 -13.32
C THR A 258 0.16 3.29 -13.49
N VAL A 259 0.88 2.65 -12.58
CA VAL A 259 1.11 1.20 -12.62
C VAL A 259 -0.19 0.44 -12.37
N LEU A 260 -0.99 0.80 -11.35
CA LEU A 260 -2.27 0.13 -11.04
C LEU A 260 -3.30 0.26 -12.16
N ARG A 261 -3.30 1.35 -12.91
CA ARG A 261 -4.17 1.54 -14.08
C ARG A 261 -3.85 0.55 -15.20
N ASP A 262 -2.58 0.23 -15.39
CA ASP A 262 -2.11 -0.68 -16.42
C ASP A 262 -1.91 -2.12 -15.88
N PHE A 263 -2.30 -2.38 -14.62
CA PHE A 263 -2.11 -3.68 -13.95
C PHE A 263 -3.15 -4.71 -14.40
N PRO A 264 -2.79 -6.02 -14.48
CA PRO A 264 -3.73 -7.10 -14.71
C PRO A 264 -4.90 -7.06 -13.71
N GLY A 265 -6.14 -7.19 -14.20
CA GLY A 265 -7.33 -7.17 -13.36
C GLY A 265 -8.02 -5.80 -13.23
N GLY A 266 -7.46 -4.72 -13.82
CA GLY A 266 -8.14 -3.43 -13.91
C GLY A 266 -8.41 -2.80 -12.53
N TYR A 267 -7.35 -2.47 -11.78
CA TYR A 267 -7.50 -1.90 -10.43
C TYR A 267 -7.95 -0.43 -10.45
N MET A 268 -7.65 0.32 -11.50
CA MET A 268 -8.06 1.73 -11.64
C MET A 268 -8.61 2.01 -13.04
N GLU A 269 -9.65 2.83 -13.12
CA GLU A 269 -10.12 3.36 -14.38
C GLU A 269 -9.30 4.57 -14.84
N ARG A 270 -9.28 4.80 -16.17
CA ARG A 270 -8.44 5.85 -16.79
C ARG A 270 -8.97 7.27 -16.67
N VAL A 271 -10.23 7.46 -16.28
CA VAL A 271 -10.95 8.72 -16.55
C VAL A 271 -11.16 9.59 -15.30
N GLY A 272 -10.74 9.15 -14.11
CA GLY A 272 -10.97 9.92 -12.88
C GLY A 272 -12.44 9.98 -12.45
N SER A 273 -13.24 9.00 -12.88
CA SER A 273 -14.67 8.86 -12.59
C SER A 273 -14.97 8.12 -11.27
N GLY A 274 -13.94 7.69 -10.53
CA GLY A 274 -14.14 6.82 -9.37
C GLY A 274 -15.08 7.39 -8.30
N ILE A 275 -15.04 8.70 -8.04
CA ILE A 275 -15.94 9.33 -7.07
C ILE A 275 -17.40 9.34 -7.59
N SER A 276 -17.62 9.75 -8.83
CA SER A 276 -18.97 9.73 -9.43
C SER A 276 -19.49 8.30 -9.54
N PHE A 277 -18.65 7.35 -9.90
CA PHE A 277 -19.01 5.94 -9.94
C PHE A 277 -19.48 5.43 -8.56
N MET A 278 -18.76 5.73 -7.47
CA MET A 278 -19.19 5.35 -6.11
C MET A 278 -20.55 5.96 -5.75
N ILE A 279 -20.79 7.23 -6.10
CA ILE A 279 -22.05 7.91 -5.86
C ILE A 279 -23.18 7.23 -6.65
N ASP A 280 -22.95 6.97 -7.93
CA ASP A 280 -23.96 6.36 -8.82
C ASP A 280 -24.31 4.93 -8.37
N GLN A 281 -23.31 4.11 -7.99
CA GLN A 281 -23.54 2.76 -7.49
C GLN A 281 -24.36 2.73 -6.19
N MET A 282 -24.12 3.67 -5.27
CA MET A 282 -24.93 3.79 -4.04
C MET A 282 -26.37 4.19 -4.37
N ARG A 283 -26.58 5.14 -5.31
CA ARG A 283 -27.91 5.56 -5.74
C ARG A 283 -28.69 4.46 -6.46
N GLU A 284 -28.03 3.67 -7.30
CA GLU A 284 -28.62 2.52 -7.98
C GLU A 284 -29.19 1.49 -6.98
N LEU A 285 -28.50 1.29 -5.83
CA LEU A 285 -29.00 0.48 -4.73
C LEU A 285 -30.01 1.19 -3.80
N GLY A 286 -30.42 2.43 -4.12
CA GLY A 286 -31.29 3.22 -3.26
C GLY A 286 -30.67 3.57 -1.90
N ARG A 287 -29.34 3.64 -1.84
CA ARG A 287 -28.57 3.99 -0.64
C ARG A 287 -28.21 5.48 -0.65
N PRO A 288 -27.95 6.09 0.52
CA PRO A 288 -27.45 7.45 0.60
C PRO A 288 -26.12 7.62 -0.12
N ASP A 289 -25.89 8.81 -0.69
CA ASP A 289 -24.59 9.15 -1.26
C ASP A 289 -23.46 8.98 -0.24
N PRO A 290 -22.26 8.54 -0.66
CA PRO A 290 -21.10 8.46 0.21
C PRO A 290 -20.76 9.84 0.76
N GLN A 291 -20.43 9.91 2.04
CA GLN A 291 -19.98 11.15 2.67
C GLN A 291 -18.46 11.22 2.66
N PHE A 292 -17.94 12.41 2.32
CA PHE A 292 -16.52 12.69 2.27
C PHE A 292 -16.18 13.78 3.28
N GLN A 293 -15.15 13.56 4.10
CA GLN A 293 -14.70 14.53 5.10
C GLN A 293 -13.20 14.45 5.36
N GLU A 294 -12.62 15.54 5.81
CA GLU A 294 -11.27 15.60 6.38
C GLU A 294 -11.38 15.73 7.89
N GLN A 295 -10.81 14.79 8.62
CA GLN A 295 -10.90 14.74 10.08
C GLN A 295 -9.60 14.17 10.67
N GLY A 296 -9.03 14.90 11.64
CA GLY A 296 -7.87 14.40 12.41
C GLY A 296 -6.60 14.14 11.58
N GLY A 297 -6.43 14.79 10.43
CA GLY A 297 -5.30 14.54 9.52
C GLY A 297 -5.56 13.44 8.49
N GLU A 298 -6.76 12.89 8.47
CA GLU A 298 -7.18 11.83 7.56
C GLU A 298 -8.29 12.30 6.61
N PHE A 299 -8.34 11.65 5.46
CA PHE A 299 -9.51 11.73 4.57
C PHE A 299 -10.39 10.50 4.82
N VAL A 300 -11.67 10.73 5.11
CA VAL A 300 -12.63 9.69 5.48
C VAL A 300 -13.76 9.62 4.45
N VAL A 301 -14.04 8.40 4.00
CA VAL A 301 -15.20 8.08 3.16
C VAL A 301 -16.16 7.23 3.98
N THR A 302 -17.42 7.65 4.10
CA THR A 302 -18.46 6.94 4.84
C THR A 302 -19.56 6.48 3.90
N PHE A 303 -19.81 5.18 3.87
CA PHE A 303 -20.94 4.54 3.21
C PHE A 303 -21.98 4.20 4.27
N SER A 304 -23.18 4.80 4.17
CA SER A 304 -24.27 4.56 5.14
C SER A 304 -25.24 3.52 4.58
N ARG A 305 -25.65 2.59 5.45
CA ARG A 305 -26.75 1.69 5.17
C ARG A 305 -28.06 2.49 5.24
N SER A 306 -28.98 2.30 4.29
CA SER A 306 -30.33 2.86 4.41
C SER A 306 -30.98 2.30 5.68
N ALA A 307 -31.52 3.17 6.52
CA ALA A 307 -32.43 2.71 7.55
C ALA A 307 -33.65 2.10 6.87
N THR A 308 -33.90 0.82 7.05
CA THR A 308 -35.19 0.24 6.67
C THR A 308 -36.28 0.87 7.53
N PRO A 309 -37.50 1.09 7.04
CA PRO A 309 -38.61 1.62 7.87
C PRO A 309 -38.80 0.83 9.18
N GLU A 310 -38.42 -0.44 9.22
CA GLU A 310 -38.44 -1.30 10.41
C GLU A 310 -37.40 -0.88 11.47
N ASP A 311 -36.30 -0.21 11.12
CA ASP A 311 -35.31 0.28 12.08
C ASP A 311 -35.78 1.54 12.84
N SER A 312 -36.79 2.24 12.36
CA SER A 312 -37.34 3.46 12.97
C SER A 312 -38.43 3.18 14.01
N GLU A 313 -39.13 2.05 13.99
CA GLU A 313 -40.20 1.72 14.89
C GLU A 313 -39.85 0.73 16.02
N THR A 314 -38.68 0.10 16.00
CA THR A 314 -38.31 -0.94 16.96
C THR A 314 -37.13 -0.58 17.87
N ASN A 315 -37.00 0.69 18.26
CA ASN A 315 -35.93 1.11 19.16
C ASN A 315 -36.26 0.83 20.64
N SER A 316 -37.23 -0.06 20.97
CA SER A 316 -37.48 -0.46 22.36
C SER A 316 -37.39 -1.96 22.63
N SER A 317 -37.27 -2.86 21.67
CA SER A 317 -37.20 -4.30 21.99
C SER A 317 -36.82 -5.22 20.82
N ARG A 318 -35.76 -4.97 20.06
CA ARG A 318 -35.15 -6.04 19.20
C ARG A 318 -33.64 -6.02 19.33
N THR A 319 -33.17 -6.90 20.14
CA THR A 319 -31.90 -7.62 20.09
C THR A 319 -31.42 -7.82 18.68
N ALA A 320 -30.17 -7.39 18.45
CA ALA A 320 -29.19 -7.92 17.51
C ALA A 320 -29.80 -8.67 16.33
N THR A 321 -29.72 -8.04 15.14
CA THR A 321 -29.67 -8.80 13.89
C THR A 321 -28.53 -9.80 14.07
N THR A 322 -28.89 -11.05 14.28
CA THR A 322 -27.97 -12.16 14.44
C THR A 322 -27.15 -12.25 13.18
N PHE A 323 -25.93 -11.74 13.23
CA PHE A 323 -24.86 -12.32 12.42
C PHE A 323 -25.01 -13.84 12.57
N PRO A 324 -24.92 -14.62 11.50
CA PRO A 324 -25.02 -16.07 11.61
C PRO A 324 -24.13 -16.47 12.78
N PRO A 325 -24.62 -17.25 13.76
CA PRO A 325 -23.86 -17.59 14.92
C PRO A 325 -22.53 -18.11 14.41
N ALA A 326 -21.45 -17.45 14.85
CA ALA A 326 -20.12 -17.99 14.65
C ALA A 326 -20.23 -19.41 15.21
N GLY A 327 -20.41 -20.36 14.30
CA GLY A 327 -20.52 -21.73 14.69
C GLY A 327 -19.36 -21.96 15.62
N LYS A 328 -19.59 -22.61 16.76
CA LYS A 328 -18.59 -23.05 17.72
C LYS A 328 -17.67 -24.10 17.07
N LYS A 329 -17.16 -23.79 15.91
CA LYS A 329 -15.90 -24.32 15.40
C LYS A 329 -14.89 -23.34 15.97
N LYS A 330 -14.07 -23.85 16.94
CA LYS A 330 -12.75 -23.29 17.19
C LYS A 330 -12.25 -22.76 15.86
N PRO A 331 -11.61 -21.57 15.80
CA PRO A 331 -10.99 -21.17 14.57
C PRO A 331 -9.98 -22.26 14.22
N ARG A 332 -10.45 -23.25 13.53
CA ARG A 332 -9.63 -23.99 12.61
C ARG A 332 -9.29 -22.85 11.66
N ALA A 333 -8.04 -22.32 11.82
CA ALA A 333 -7.47 -21.51 10.80
C ALA A 333 -8.00 -22.11 9.51
N SER A 334 -8.85 -21.37 8.82
CA SER A 334 -9.22 -21.72 7.46
C SER A 334 -7.87 -21.72 6.75
N ARG A 335 -7.24 -22.88 6.77
CA ARG A 335 -6.38 -23.29 5.70
C ARG A 335 -7.34 -23.28 4.53
N GLU A 336 -7.51 -22.15 3.89
CA GLU A 336 -7.72 -22.14 2.47
C GLU A 336 -6.79 -23.22 1.99
N HIS A 337 -7.27 -24.12 1.17
CA HIS A 337 -6.45 -25.10 0.50
C HIS A 337 -5.49 -24.32 -0.40
N GLU A 338 -4.52 -23.65 0.23
CA GLU A 338 -3.30 -23.26 -0.43
C GLU A 338 -2.73 -24.57 -0.93
N ASN A 339 -2.70 -24.69 -2.24
CA ASN A 339 -2.12 -25.83 -2.90
C ASN A 339 -0.73 -26.05 -2.28
N PRO A 340 -0.44 -27.20 -1.64
CA PRO A 340 0.85 -27.42 -0.95
C PRO A 340 2.05 -27.17 -1.86
N ALA A 341 1.88 -27.23 -3.17
CA ALA A 341 2.87 -26.83 -4.17
C ALA A 341 3.13 -25.31 -4.15
N SER A 342 2.13 -24.47 -3.86
CA SER A 342 2.26 -23.01 -3.79
C SER A 342 3.03 -22.56 -2.54
N GLU A 343 2.77 -23.18 -1.38
CA GLU A 343 3.49 -22.89 -0.13
C GLU A 343 4.97 -23.31 -0.21
N ALA A 344 5.24 -24.48 -0.77
CA ALA A 344 6.60 -24.97 -0.99
C ALA A 344 7.38 -24.06 -1.93
N ASP A 345 6.77 -23.55 -2.99
CA ASP A 345 7.37 -22.62 -3.93
C ASP A 345 7.62 -21.24 -3.29
N PHE A 346 6.68 -20.74 -2.52
CA PHE A 346 6.83 -19.51 -1.74
C PHE A 346 8.03 -19.59 -0.76
N LEU A 347 8.12 -20.69 0.00
CA LEU A 347 9.22 -20.91 0.93
C LEU A 347 10.57 -21.05 0.21
N ARG A 348 10.58 -21.68 -0.98
CA ARG A 348 11.79 -21.78 -1.82
C ARG A 348 12.23 -20.38 -2.27
N LYS A 349 11.33 -19.57 -2.80
CA LYS A 349 11.62 -18.20 -3.26
C LYS A 349 12.10 -17.32 -2.10
N LYS A 350 11.53 -17.47 -0.91
CA LYS A 350 11.96 -16.76 0.30
C LYS A 350 13.42 -17.11 0.68
N ARG A 351 13.80 -18.38 0.63
CA ARG A 351 15.18 -18.83 0.89
C ARG A 351 16.16 -18.35 -0.18
N GLN A 352 15.79 -18.43 -1.45
CA GLN A 352 16.61 -17.97 -2.58
C GLN A 352 16.92 -16.47 -2.47
N ARG A 353 15.96 -15.64 -2.05
CA ARG A 353 16.18 -14.21 -1.76
C ARG A 353 17.20 -13.98 -0.65
N LEU A 354 17.17 -14.78 0.40
CA LEU A 354 18.19 -14.72 1.45
C LEU A 354 19.59 -15.00 0.89
N ALA A 355 19.73 -15.95 -0.04
CA ALA A 355 21.00 -16.20 -0.70
C ALA A 355 21.48 -15.00 -1.49
N LEU A 356 20.61 -14.41 -2.33
CA LEU A 356 20.94 -13.25 -3.16
C LEU A 356 21.32 -12.03 -2.32
N ARG A 357 20.56 -11.77 -1.24
CA ARG A 357 20.88 -10.68 -0.31
C ARG A 357 22.23 -10.91 0.37
N TYR A 358 22.50 -12.13 0.82
CA TYR A 358 23.79 -12.46 1.43
C TYR A 358 24.96 -12.28 0.45
N VAL A 359 24.79 -12.66 -0.83
CA VAL A 359 25.82 -12.46 -1.86
C VAL A 359 26.02 -10.96 -2.14
N HIS A 360 24.94 -10.19 -2.18
CA HIS A 360 25.02 -8.74 -2.37
C HIS A 360 25.82 -8.05 -1.24
N GLU A 361 25.64 -8.49 0.01
CA GLU A 361 26.29 -7.90 1.18
C GLU A 361 27.74 -8.40 1.37
N HIS A 362 28.01 -9.67 1.02
CA HIS A 362 29.28 -10.36 1.35
C HIS A 362 30.10 -10.81 0.13
N GLY A 363 29.59 -10.52 -1.08
CA GLY A 363 30.26 -10.81 -2.35
C GLY A 363 30.08 -12.25 -2.84
N PHE A 364 29.93 -13.24 -1.99
CA PHE A 364 29.69 -14.63 -2.39
C PHE A 364 28.97 -15.44 -1.31
N ILE A 365 28.36 -16.56 -1.73
CA ILE A 365 27.77 -17.56 -0.81
C ILE A 365 28.28 -18.97 -1.17
N THR A 366 28.39 -19.82 -0.17
CA THR A 366 28.64 -21.26 -0.32
C THR A 366 27.42 -22.07 0.09
N ASN A 367 27.30 -23.31 -0.39
CA ASN A 367 26.21 -24.20 0.04
C ASN A 367 26.14 -24.32 1.58
N ARG A 368 27.30 -24.51 2.24
CA ARG A 368 27.37 -24.60 3.71
C ARG A 368 26.85 -23.35 4.40
N ARG A 369 27.18 -22.17 3.86
CA ARG A 369 26.68 -20.89 4.42
C ARG A 369 25.20 -20.72 4.19
N TYR A 370 24.70 -21.08 3.00
CA TYR A 370 23.28 -21.04 2.69
C TYR A 370 22.45 -21.96 3.59
N GLN A 371 22.92 -23.17 3.87
CA GLN A 371 22.32 -24.07 4.87
C GLN A 371 22.25 -23.43 6.25
N ALA A 372 23.36 -22.83 6.71
CA ALA A 372 23.41 -22.16 7.99
C ALA A 372 22.42 -20.98 8.11
N LEU A 373 22.15 -20.28 7.00
CA LEU A 373 21.20 -19.16 6.95
C LEU A 373 19.73 -19.62 6.91
N THR A 374 19.47 -20.78 6.31
CA THR A 374 18.09 -21.19 5.99
C THR A 374 17.62 -22.42 6.77
N GLY A 375 18.51 -23.13 7.47
CA GLY A 375 18.18 -24.33 8.23
C GLY A 375 17.80 -25.55 7.38
N ILE A 376 18.08 -25.55 6.06
CA ILE A 376 17.65 -26.60 5.13
C ILE A 376 18.75 -27.67 4.92
N SER A 377 18.33 -28.80 4.32
CA SER A 377 19.26 -29.90 3.99
C SER A 377 20.22 -29.51 2.86
N VAL A 378 21.36 -30.21 2.77
CA VAL A 378 22.36 -30.03 1.70
C VAL A 378 21.73 -30.16 0.31
N SER A 379 20.86 -31.13 0.10
CA SER A 379 20.23 -31.41 -1.18
C SER A 379 19.24 -30.31 -1.59
N THR A 380 18.48 -29.78 -0.63
CA THR A 380 17.56 -28.65 -0.87
C THR A 380 18.35 -27.39 -1.17
N ALA A 381 19.43 -27.12 -0.42
CA ALA A 381 20.28 -25.97 -0.64
C ALA A 381 20.95 -25.99 -2.02
N LEU A 382 21.44 -27.16 -2.45
CA LEU A 382 21.99 -27.31 -3.82
C LEU A 382 20.94 -27.04 -4.89
N ARG A 383 19.75 -27.60 -4.75
CA ARG A 383 18.65 -27.39 -5.69
C ARG A 383 18.24 -25.91 -5.81
N ASP A 384 18.15 -25.23 -4.67
CA ASP A 384 17.82 -23.81 -4.63
C ASP A 384 18.92 -22.96 -5.32
N LEU A 385 20.21 -23.24 -5.06
CA LEU A 385 21.33 -22.53 -5.68
C LEU A 385 21.49 -22.84 -7.17
N GLU A 386 21.25 -24.09 -7.58
CA GLU A 386 21.24 -24.49 -8.98
C GLU A 386 20.12 -23.81 -9.76
N ALA A 387 18.94 -23.66 -9.17
CA ALA A 387 17.85 -22.91 -9.77
C ALA A 387 18.23 -21.43 -10.00
N LEU A 388 18.90 -20.79 -9.05
CA LEU A 388 19.41 -19.43 -9.20
C LEU A 388 20.51 -19.31 -10.27
N LEU A 389 21.33 -20.34 -10.46
CA LEU A 389 22.29 -20.41 -11.57
C LEU A 389 21.59 -20.52 -12.93
N GLN A 390 20.57 -21.39 -13.03
CA GLN A 390 19.78 -21.55 -14.26
C GLN A 390 19.02 -20.29 -14.65
N GLN A 391 18.55 -19.52 -13.64
CA GLN A 391 17.89 -18.23 -13.82
C GLN A 391 18.86 -17.09 -14.15
N GLY A 392 20.17 -17.34 -14.12
CA GLY A 392 21.18 -16.30 -14.32
C GLY A 392 21.35 -15.32 -13.16
N SER A 393 20.65 -15.55 -12.03
CA SER A 393 20.72 -14.69 -10.84
C SER A 393 22.00 -14.88 -10.03
N LEU A 394 22.69 -16.01 -10.21
CA LEU A 394 24.00 -16.29 -9.64
C LEU A 394 24.94 -16.86 -10.69
N ARG A 395 26.24 -16.73 -10.45
CA ARG A 395 27.32 -17.38 -11.22
C ARG A 395 28.20 -18.19 -10.27
N ALA A 396 28.69 -19.34 -10.73
CA ALA A 396 29.61 -20.14 -9.95
C ALA A 396 31.07 -19.84 -10.32
N ILE A 397 31.91 -19.57 -9.34
CA ILE A 397 33.34 -19.29 -9.58
C ILE A 397 34.17 -20.57 -9.56
N ASP A 398 33.89 -21.54 -8.66
CA ASP A 398 34.67 -22.72 -8.46
C ASP A 398 33.88 -24.01 -8.79
N GLN A 399 34.59 -25.04 -9.36
CA GLN A 399 33.96 -26.31 -9.74
C GLN A 399 34.11 -27.47 -8.73
N LYS A 400 34.85 -27.28 -7.59
CA LYS A 400 35.16 -28.32 -6.63
C LYS A 400 34.53 -28.10 -5.24
N ARG A 401 34.82 -28.96 -4.27
CA ARG A 401 34.39 -28.84 -2.87
C ARG A 401 34.61 -27.42 -2.36
N GLY A 402 33.52 -26.72 -2.01
CA GLY A 402 33.57 -25.32 -1.58
C GLY A 402 33.14 -24.32 -2.64
N ARG A 403 32.42 -24.77 -3.71
CA ARG A 403 31.86 -23.91 -4.79
C ARG A 403 31.27 -22.63 -4.24
N ARG A 404 31.74 -21.49 -4.75
CA ARG A 404 31.24 -20.14 -4.41
C ARG A 404 30.31 -19.64 -5.50
N TYR A 405 29.25 -19.00 -5.08
CA TYR A 405 28.25 -18.40 -5.96
C TYR A 405 28.29 -16.88 -5.76
N ILE A 406 28.34 -16.12 -6.84
CA ILE A 406 28.34 -14.64 -6.89
C ILE A 406 27.15 -14.15 -7.75
N LEU A 407 26.83 -12.86 -7.66
CA LEU A 407 25.85 -12.22 -8.53
C LEU A 407 26.35 -12.12 -9.96
#